data_69daad9f9f0677bcceb618614709c8a4
#
_entry.id   69daad9f9f0677bcceb618614709c8a4
#
_cell.length_a   1.000
_cell.length_b   1.000
_cell.length_c   1.000
_cell.angle_alpha   90.00
_cell.angle_beta   90.00
_cell.angle_gamma   90.00
#
_symmetry.space_group_name_H-M   'P 1'
#
loop_
_entity.id
_entity.type
_entity.pdbx_description
1 polymer ?
#
loop_
_entity_poly.entity_id
_entity_poly.type
_entity_poly.pdbx_seq_one_letter_code
_entity_poly.pdbx_strand_id
1 'polypeptide(L)'
;MCSAPPKVLLTGTTGYVGGTVLDTLYKTHPEYSYTAILRSAPPTDFKSRYPDIEVIKGSYDDAEILRAAAEEADIVVHSGSSDHLASLQALVSGLLKDTQVQEDPKFLIHLGGTGIIADWRSPDGKLGSLNPQVWSDVSDIDSITSRPEGELHQHTDKYLQDTARAHGEKLRIAILCPPDIYGEGHGTGRIESYLVPAYLKEAKKIGAAFYGGEGQNSRSWVHINDLAKVYLRLVEEAVAGGGQADWGVEVSLEYFFSIAIWPISS
;
A
#
# COMPACT_ATOMS: atom_id res chain seq x y z
N MET A 1 16.85 -7.88 28.64
CA MET A 1 16.73 -9.04 27.71
C MET A 1 16.50 -8.43 26.35
N CYS A 2 17.30 -8.76 25.34
CA CYS A 2 16.96 -8.30 23.98
C CYS A 2 15.67 -9.03 23.56
N SER A 3 14.62 -8.29 23.26
CA SER A 3 13.45 -8.85 22.60
C SER A 3 13.85 -9.46 21.26
N ALA A 4 13.13 -10.47 20.79
CA ALA A 4 13.34 -11.01 19.46
C ALA A 4 13.15 -9.90 18.40
N PRO A 5 13.89 -9.93 17.27
CA PRO A 5 13.71 -8.93 16.22
C PRO A 5 12.29 -9.01 15.66
N PRO A 6 11.67 -7.85 15.33
CA PRO A 6 10.35 -7.81 14.71
C PRO A 6 10.34 -8.58 13.39
N LYS A 7 9.32 -9.39 13.17
CA LYS A 7 9.15 -10.19 11.96
C LYS A 7 8.26 -9.46 10.96
N VAL A 8 8.81 -9.03 9.86
CA VAL A 8 8.12 -8.26 8.80
C VAL A 8 7.95 -9.11 7.55
N LEU A 9 6.72 -9.45 7.22
CA LEU A 9 6.36 -10.13 5.99
C LEU A 9 6.03 -9.10 4.90
N LEU A 10 6.70 -9.20 3.74
CA LEU A 10 6.44 -8.31 2.61
C LEU A 10 5.92 -9.07 1.40
N THR A 11 4.95 -8.48 0.71
CA THR A 11 4.51 -8.92 -0.61
C THR A 11 4.75 -7.81 -1.64
N GLY A 12 4.88 -8.17 -2.91
CA GLY A 12 5.09 -7.18 -3.98
C GLY A 12 6.49 -6.60 -4.06
N THR A 13 7.48 -7.20 -3.41
CA THR A 13 8.86 -6.69 -3.30
C THR A 13 9.66 -6.64 -4.60
N THR A 14 9.17 -7.22 -5.69
CA THR A 14 9.71 -7.05 -7.05
C THR A 14 8.97 -5.99 -7.87
N GLY A 15 7.93 -5.38 -7.27
CA GLY A 15 7.20 -4.26 -7.86
C GLY A 15 7.85 -2.91 -7.56
N TYR A 16 7.33 -1.86 -8.18
CA TYR A 16 7.85 -0.49 -8.06
C TYR A 16 7.74 0.05 -6.63
N VAL A 17 6.55 -0.03 -6.01
CA VAL A 17 6.34 0.42 -4.62
C VAL A 17 6.98 -0.55 -3.64
N GLY A 18 6.60 -1.82 -3.67
CA GLY A 18 7.07 -2.80 -2.70
C GLY A 18 8.57 -3.05 -2.72
N GLY A 19 9.22 -2.93 -3.89
CA GLY A 19 10.67 -3.02 -3.99
C GLY A 19 11.37 -1.83 -3.34
N THR A 20 10.84 -0.61 -3.51
CA THR A 20 11.39 0.59 -2.88
C THR A 20 11.16 0.59 -1.37
N VAL A 21 9.98 0.12 -0.94
CA VAL A 21 9.66 -0.04 0.49
C VAL A 21 10.60 -1.05 1.15
N LEU A 22 10.81 -2.22 0.53
CA LEU A 22 11.77 -3.20 1.03
C LEU A 22 13.18 -2.62 1.15
N ASP A 23 13.67 -1.94 0.10
CA ASP A 23 15.01 -1.33 0.10
C ASP A 23 15.17 -0.29 1.22
N THR A 24 14.14 0.52 1.43
CA THR A 24 14.11 1.55 2.49
C THR A 24 14.12 0.92 3.87
N LEU A 25 13.25 -0.06 4.13
CA LEU A 25 13.17 -0.75 5.41
C LEU A 25 14.47 -1.49 5.73
N TYR A 26 14.97 -2.28 4.79
CA TYR A 26 16.19 -3.08 4.99
C TYR A 26 17.43 -2.22 5.25
N LYS A 27 17.56 -1.07 4.60
CA LYS A 27 18.67 -0.15 4.82
C LYS A 27 18.59 0.59 6.15
N THR A 28 17.37 0.88 6.61
CA THR A 28 17.16 1.63 7.85
C THR A 28 17.19 0.72 9.07
N HIS A 29 16.59 -0.47 8.95
CA HIS A 29 16.43 -1.44 10.02
C HIS A 29 16.94 -2.83 9.60
N PRO A 30 18.26 -2.99 9.36
CA PRO A 30 18.82 -4.29 9.00
C PRO A 30 18.69 -5.35 10.12
N GLU A 31 18.37 -4.93 11.33
CA GLU A 31 18.15 -5.78 12.50
C GLU A 31 16.79 -6.50 12.52
N TYR A 32 15.81 -6.07 11.69
CA TYR A 32 14.51 -6.74 11.62
C TYR A 32 14.61 -8.06 10.85
N SER A 33 13.72 -8.99 11.16
CA SER A 33 13.61 -10.26 10.42
C SER A 33 12.62 -10.07 9.25
N TYR A 34 13.13 -10.16 8.03
CA TYR A 34 12.32 -9.96 6.82
C TYR A 34 12.03 -11.26 6.10
N THR A 35 10.78 -11.45 5.71
CA THR A 35 10.33 -12.51 4.82
C THR A 35 9.64 -11.89 3.59
N ALA A 36 10.00 -12.30 2.39
CA ALA A 36 9.40 -11.85 1.14
C ALA A 36 8.71 -12.99 0.41
N ILE A 37 7.45 -12.81 0.02
CA ILE A 37 6.75 -13.76 -0.85
C ILE A 37 6.96 -13.34 -2.30
N LEU A 38 7.55 -14.24 -3.10
CA LEU A 38 7.85 -14.04 -4.51
C LEU A 38 7.19 -15.11 -5.36
N ARG A 39 6.48 -14.69 -6.43
CA ARG A 39 5.85 -15.59 -7.39
C ARG A 39 6.86 -16.35 -8.25
N SER A 40 7.97 -15.69 -8.58
CA SER A 40 9.03 -16.19 -9.43
C SER A 40 10.34 -16.22 -8.68
N ALA A 41 11.39 -16.80 -9.27
CA ALA A 41 12.75 -16.66 -8.74
C ALA A 41 13.08 -15.17 -8.51
N PRO A 42 13.78 -14.83 -7.43
CA PRO A 42 14.18 -13.47 -7.16
C PRO A 42 15.05 -12.90 -8.29
N PRO A 43 15.04 -11.57 -8.52
CA PRO A 43 15.98 -10.91 -9.42
C PRO A 43 17.43 -11.25 -9.07
N THR A 44 18.32 -11.21 -10.06
CA THR A 44 19.72 -11.68 -9.93
C THR A 44 20.48 -11.01 -8.78
N ASP A 45 20.23 -9.73 -8.53
CA ASP A 45 20.88 -8.93 -7.48
C ASP A 45 20.12 -8.96 -6.13
N PHE A 46 18.94 -9.60 -6.05
CA PHE A 46 18.12 -9.62 -4.84
C PHE A 46 18.89 -10.16 -3.63
N LYS A 47 19.47 -11.35 -3.75
CA LYS A 47 20.19 -11.98 -2.65
C LYS A 47 21.52 -11.30 -2.32
N SER A 48 22.15 -10.61 -3.26
CA SER A 48 23.36 -9.84 -2.96
C SER A 48 23.04 -8.53 -2.24
N ARG A 49 21.88 -7.92 -2.51
CA ARG A 49 21.42 -6.70 -1.81
C ARG A 49 20.77 -6.98 -0.46
N TYR A 50 20.10 -8.12 -0.35
CA TYR A 50 19.33 -8.52 0.82
C TYR A 50 19.67 -9.96 1.22
N PRO A 51 20.89 -10.22 1.71
CA PRO A 51 21.38 -11.58 1.97
C PRO A 51 20.55 -12.34 3.02
N ASP A 52 20.06 -11.63 4.04
CA ASP A 52 19.40 -12.20 5.20
C ASP A 52 17.88 -12.32 5.06
N ILE A 53 17.30 -11.84 3.93
CA ILE A 53 15.86 -11.94 3.70
C ILE A 53 15.49 -13.39 3.37
N GLU A 54 14.54 -13.94 4.12
CA GLU A 54 13.88 -15.18 3.77
C GLU A 54 12.97 -15.00 2.55
N VAL A 55 13.04 -15.93 1.60
CA VAL A 55 12.20 -15.90 0.41
C VAL A 55 11.31 -17.13 0.38
N ILE A 56 10.01 -16.90 0.45
CA ILE A 56 8.98 -17.92 0.26
C ILE A 56 8.46 -17.82 -1.18
N LYS A 57 8.46 -18.94 -1.91
CA LYS A 57 7.86 -19.00 -3.24
C LYS A 57 6.35 -19.17 -3.10
N GLY A 58 5.59 -18.19 -3.65
CA GLY A 58 4.13 -18.20 -3.63
C GLY A 58 3.57 -17.04 -4.43
N SER A 59 2.32 -17.16 -4.83
CA SER A 59 1.53 -16.14 -5.51
C SER A 59 0.39 -15.63 -4.63
N TYR A 60 -0.37 -14.66 -5.09
CA TYR A 60 -1.56 -14.18 -4.38
C TYR A 60 -2.71 -15.20 -4.36
N ASP A 61 -2.66 -16.20 -5.25
CA ASP A 61 -3.64 -17.29 -5.30
C ASP A 61 -3.29 -18.44 -4.33
N ASP A 62 -2.07 -18.46 -3.79
CA ASP A 62 -1.60 -19.51 -2.87
C ASP A 62 -2.00 -19.19 -1.42
N ALA A 63 -3.31 -19.25 -1.12
CA ALA A 63 -3.89 -18.82 0.16
C ALA A 63 -3.22 -19.47 1.38
N GLU A 64 -2.89 -20.77 1.33
CA GLU A 64 -2.26 -21.48 2.44
C GLU A 64 -0.82 -21.00 2.71
N ILE A 65 -0.08 -20.65 1.65
CA ILE A 65 1.28 -20.08 1.79
C ILE A 65 1.21 -18.70 2.43
N LEU A 66 0.29 -17.84 1.93
CA LEU A 66 0.07 -16.50 2.47
C LEU A 66 -0.35 -16.55 3.94
N ARG A 67 -1.31 -17.43 4.26
CA ARG A 67 -1.80 -17.61 5.62
C ARG A 67 -0.69 -18.06 6.57
N ALA A 68 0.06 -19.11 6.20
CA ALA A 68 1.13 -19.65 7.03
C ALA A 68 2.25 -18.62 7.26
N ALA A 69 2.64 -17.86 6.23
CA ALA A 69 3.65 -16.81 6.34
C ALA A 69 3.18 -15.66 7.24
N ALA A 70 1.90 -15.27 7.14
CA ALA A 70 1.32 -14.19 7.95
C ALA A 70 1.14 -14.61 9.41
N GLU A 71 0.90 -15.89 9.70
CA GLU A 71 0.83 -16.42 11.06
C GLU A 71 2.11 -16.18 11.85
N GLU A 72 3.26 -16.34 11.19
CA GLU A 72 4.60 -16.16 11.78
C GLU A 72 5.04 -14.68 11.88
N ALA A 73 4.36 -13.77 11.20
CA ALA A 73 4.72 -12.36 11.14
C ALA A 73 4.10 -11.54 12.28
N ASP A 74 4.79 -10.49 12.71
CA ASP A 74 4.26 -9.45 13.58
C ASP A 74 3.62 -8.33 12.75
N ILE A 75 4.21 -8.03 11.59
CA ILE A 75 3.81 -6.96 10.69
C ILE A 75 3.74 -7.52 9.26
N VAL A 76 2.64 -7.31 8.58
CA VAL A 76 2.50 -7.59 7.14
C VAL A 76 2.46 -6.29 6.35
N VAL A 77 3.37 -6.13 5.38
CA VAL A 77 3.37 -5.04 4.40
C VAL A 77 2.92 -5.61 3.06
N HIS A 78 1.65 -5.40 2.74
CA HIS A 78 1.03 -5.88 1.49
C HIS A 78 0.97 -4.77 0.44
N SER A 79 1.99 -4.71 -0.43
CA SER A 79 2.14 -3.70 -1.49
C SER A 79 2.12 -4.28 -2.90
N GLY A 80 1.52 -5.43 -3.07
CA GLY A 80 1.53 -6.15 -4.34
C GLY A 80 0.33 -5.91 -5.24
N SER A 81 -0.86 -6.08 -4.73
CA SER A 81 -2.10 -5.87 -5.47
C SER A 81 -3.16 -5.25 -4.57
N SER A 82 -3.66 -4.08 -4.98
CA SER A 82 -4.70 -3.35 -4.23
C SER A 82 -6.06 -4.04 -4.28
N ASP A 83 -6.30 -4.90 -5.28
CA ASP A 83 -7.64 -5.43 -5.60
C ASP A 83 -7.75 -6.96 -5.47
N HIS A 84 -6.74 -7.64 -4.91
CA HIS A 84 -6.77 -9.10 -4.78
C HIS A 84 -7.32 -9.53 -3.42
N LEU A 85 -8.65 -9.57 -3.30
CA LEU A 85 -9.34 -9.84 -2.04
C LEU A 85 -8.93 -11.17 -1.39
N ALA A 86 -8.77 -12.25 -2.18
CA ALA A 86 -8.41 -13.56 -1.65
C ALA A 86 -7.05 -13.56 -0.93
N SER A 87 -6.06 -12.83 -1.43
CA SER A 87 -4.77 -12.70 -0.75
C SER A 87 -4.89 -11.95 0.58
N LEU A 88 -5.70 -10.88 0.63
CA LEU A 88 -5.94 -10.15 1.87
C LEU A 88 -6.64 -11.02 2.91
N GLN A 89 -7.66 -11.79 2.49
CA GLN A 89 -8.35 -12.74 3.37
C GLN A 89 -7.39 -13.79 3.96
N ALA A 90 -6.49 -14.31 3.14
CA ALA A 90 -5.49 -15.27 3.59
C ALA A 90 -4.49 -14.64 4.60
N LEU A 91 -3.97 -13.44 4.30
CA LEU A 91 -3.06 -12.72 5.19
C LEU A 91 -3.72 -12.37 6.53
N VAL A 92 -4.95 -11.83 6.50
CA VAL A 92 -5.74 -11.52 7.70
C VAL A 92 -6.00 -12.78 8.52
N SER A 93 -6.38 -13.88 7.87
CA SER A 93 -6.61 -15.15 8.56
C SER A 93 -5.36 -15.67 9.27
N GLY A 94 -4.18 -15.51 8.67
CA GLY A 94 -2.91 -15.85 9.30
C GLY A 94 -2.59 -14.95 10.50
N LEU A 95 -2.71 -13.63 10.33
CA LEU A 95 -2.46 -12.67 11.40
C LEU A 95 -3.37 -12.85 12.61
N LEU A 96 -4.61 -13.30 12.41
CA LEU A 96 -5.59 -13.50 13.48
C LEU A 96 -5.53 -14.90 14.13
N LYS A 97 -4.72 -15.84 13.63
CA LYS A 97 -4.83 -17.26 14.04
C LYS A 97 -4.61 -17.48 15.52
N ASP A 98 -3.57 -16.99 16.13
CA ASP A 98 -3.21 -17.28 17.51
C ASP A 98 -3.39 -16.10 18.47
N THR A 99 -4.18 -15.10 18.08
CA THR A 99 -4.43 -13.87 18.87
C THR A 99 -5.15 -14.11 20.20
N GLN A 100 -5.61 -15.31 20.48
CA GLN A 100 -6.16 -15.70 21.80
C GLN A 100 -5.07 -15.80 22.87
N VAL A 101 -3.82 -16.02 22.48
CA VAL A 101 -2.65 -16.24 23.35
C VAL A 101 -1.70 -15.04 23.33
N GLN A 102 -1.78 -14.19 22.32
CA GLN A 102 -0.88 -13.07 22.11
C GLN A 102 -1.41 -11.81 22.81
N GLU A 103 -0.58 -11.18 23.64
CA GLU A 103 -0.93 -9.94 24.36
C GLU A 103 -0.81 -8.72 23.45
N ASP A 104 0.13 -8.72 22.49
CA ASP A 104 0.37 -7.61 21.58
C ASP A 104 -0.40 -7.73 20.26
N PRO A 105 -0.94 -6.64 19.72
CA PRO A 105 -1.61 -6.65 18.41
C PRO A 105 -0.62 -6.93 17.28
N LYS A 106 -1.10 -7.59 16.22
CA LYS A 106 -0.40 -7.67 14.94
C LYS A 106 -0.80 -6.53 14.01
N PHE A 107 -0.03 -6.30 12.95
CA PHE A 107 -0.21 -5.14 12.07
C PHE A 107 -0.29 -5.54 10.59
N LEU A 108 -1.20 -4.89 9.87
CA LEU A 108 -1.32 -5.00 8.42
C LEU A 108 -1.26 -3.60 7.78
N ILE A 109 -0.28 -3.37 6.92
CA ILE A 109 -0.14 -2.15 6.14
C ILE A 109 -0.44 -2.51 4.68
N HIS A 110 -1.55 -2.01 4.15
CA HIS A 110 -2.04 -2.33 2.82
C HIS A 110 -1.91 -1.16 1.86
N LEU A 111 -1.46 -1.45 0.64
CA LEU A 111 -1.46 -0.50 -0.47
C LEU A 111 -2.83 -0.52 -1.16
N GLY A 112 -3.66 0.46 -0.87
CA GLY A 112 -4.85 0.82 -1.64
C GLY A 112 -4.50 1.80 -2.78
N GLY A 113 -5.33 2.80 -2.99
CA GLY A 113 -5.08 3.86 -3.95
C GLY A 113 -6.18 4.93 -3.95
N THR A 114 -5.84 6.15 -4.35
CA THR A 114 -6.81 7.25 -4.47
C THR A 114 -7.88 7.00 -5.55
N GLY A 115 -7.81 5.88 -6.25
CA GLY A 115 -8.86 5.42 -7.15
C GLY A 115 -10.24 5.35 -6.50
N ILE A 116 -10.31 5.10 -5.18
CA ILE A 116 -11.56 5.09 -4.41
C ILE A 116 -12.31 6.43 -4.43
N ILE A 117 -11.59 7.55 -4.55
CA ILE A 117 -12.16 8.90 -4.62
C ILE A 117 -12.00 9.56 -5.99
N ALA A 118 -11.48 8.84 -6.97
CA ALA A 118 -11.27 9.38 -8.31
C ALA A 118 -12.61 9.58 -9.02
N ASP A 119 -12.78 10.78 -9.59
CA ASP A 119 -13.94 11.11 -10.41
C ASP A 119 -13.76 10.66 -11.88
N TRP A 120 -13.47 9.37 -12.06
CA TRP A 120 -13.25 8.81 -13.39
C TRP A 120 -14.53 8.41 -14.13
N ARG A 121 -15.65 8.41 -13.39
CA ARG A 121 -17.00 8.23 -13.92
C ARG A 121 -17.73 9.55 -13.83
N SER A 122 -17.31 10.55 -14.62
CA SER A 122 -18.10 11.78 -14.69
C SER A 122 -19.55 11.46 -15.04
N PRO A 123 -20.54 11.77 -14.18
CA PRO A 123 -21.94 11.43 -14.41
C PRO A 123 -22.50 12.04 -15.70
N ASP A 124 -21.90 13.12 -16.17
CA ASP A 124 -22.27 13.89 -17.37
C ASP A 124 -21.31 13.64 -18.54
N GLY A 125 -20.39 12.69 -18.41
CA GLY A 125 -19.44 12.34 -19.48
C GLY A 125 -18.38 13.42 -19.77
N LYS A 126 -18.24 14.42 -18.91
CA LYS A 126 -17.30 15.55 -19.07
C LYS A 126 -15.90 15.18 -18.57
N LEU A 127 -15.28 14.21 -19.18
CA LEU A 127 -13.87 13.89 -18.89
C LEU A 127 -13.00 15.13 -19.21
N GLY A 128 -12.07 15.43 -18.30
CA GLY A 128 -11.15 16.57 -18.45
C GLY A 128 -11.65 17.90 -17.89
N SER A 129 -12.85 17.97 -17.33
CA SER A 129 -13.34 19.10 -16.56
C SER A 129 -12.74 19.12 -15.16
N LEU A 130 -12.60 20.30 -14.57
CA LEU A 130 -12.19 20.43 -13.17
C LEU A 130 -13.32 19.98 -12.24
N ASN A 131 -13.06 18.98 -11.39
CA ASN A 131 -13.90 18.71 -10.23
C ASN A 131 -13.43 19.58 -9.06
N PRO A 132 -14.27 20.47 -8.51
CA PRO A 132 -13.90 21.33 -7.39
C PRO A 132 -13.82 20.58 -6.05
N GLN A 133 -14.24 19.31 -5.99
CA GLN A 133 -14.20 18.51 -4.76
C GLN A 133 -12.75 18.29 -4.32
N VAL A 134 -12.46 18.70 -3.09
CA VAL A 134 -11.21 18.40 -2.39
C VAL A 134 -11.55 17.44 -1.26
N TRP A 135 -10.82 16.35 -1.16
CA TRP A 135 -10.98 15.34 -0.13
C TRP A 135 -9.94 15.48 0.96
N SER A 136 -10.37 15.31 2.20
CA SER A 136 -9.49 15.22 3.38
C SER A 136 -9.66 13.86 4.05
N ASP A 137 -8.56 13.17 4.28
CA ASP A 137 -8.51 11.90 5.03
C ASP A 137 -8.84 12.05 6.52
N VAL A 138 -8.89 13.29 7.01
CA VAL A 138 -9.26 13.61 8.39
C VAL A 138 -10.75 14.00 8.48
N SER A 139 -11.20 15.00 7.70
CA SER A 139 -12.57 15.52 7.82
C SER A 139 -13.61 14.78 6.97
N ASP A 140 -13.19 14.09 5.91
CA ASP A 140 -14.09 13.43 4.95
C ASP A 140 -14.00 11.88 5.04
N ILE A 141 -13.36 11.36 6.09
CA ILE A 141 -13.10 9.92 6.22
C ILE A 141 -14.36 9.07 6.11
N ASP A 142 -15.46 9.49 6.74
CA ASP A 142 -16.74 8.78 6.66
C ASP A 142 -17.28 8.72 5.24
N SER A 143 -17.16 9.82 4.49
CA SER A 143 -17.58 9.89 3.09
C SER A 143 -16.72 9.03 2.18
N ILE A 144 -15.40 8.96 2.46
CA ILE A 144 -14.45 8.14 1.72
C ILE A 144 -14.70 6.66 1.99
N THR A 145 -14.87 6.28 3.25
CA THR A 145 -15.06 4.87 3.65
C THR A 145 -16.44 4.32 3.31
N SER A 146 -17.43 5.18 3.10
CA SER A 146 -18.79 4.82 2.66
C SER A 146 -19.02 4.87 1.16
N ARG A 147 -17.96 4.95 0.34
CA ARG A 147 -18.10 4.95 -1.13
C ARG A 147 -18.85 3.72 -1.63
N PRO A 148 -19.68 3.90 -2.68
CA PRO A 148 -20.53 2.82 -3.19
C PRO A 148 -19.71 1.68 -3.80
N GLU A 149 -20.33 0.50 -3.86
CA GLU A 149 -19.74 -0.64 -4.55
C GLU A 149 -19.43 -0.32 -6.01
N GLY A 150 -18.32 -0.87 -6.49
CA GLY A 150 -17.83 -0.70 -7.85
C GLY A 150 -16.86 0.46 -8.04
N GLU A 151 -16.55 1.24 -7.01
CA GLU A 151 -15.38 2.12 -7.03
C GLU A 151 -14.08 1.31 -6.96
N LEU A 152 -12.99 1.87 -7.54
CA LEU A 152 -11.68 1.20 -7.50
C LEU A 152 -11.25 0.99 -6.05
N HIS A 153 -10.71 -0.18 -5.75
CA HIS A 153 -10.23 -0.60 -4.43
C HIS A 153 -11.31 -0.77 -3.35
N GLN A 154 -12.54 -0.33 -3.58
CA GLN A 154 -13.61 -0.29 -2.59
C GLN A 154 -13.87 -1.66 -1.93
N HIS A 155 -13.88 -2.76 -2.69
CA HIS A 155 -14.18 -4.10 -2.16
C HIS A 155 -13.09 -4.64 -1.22
N THR A 156 -11.83 -4.32 -1.45
CA THR A 156 -10.70 -4.67 -0.58
C THR A 156 -10.63 -3.77 0.63
N ASP A 157 -10.79 -2.46 0.42
CA ASP A 157 -10.81 -1.48 1.50
C ASP A 157 -11.97 -1.75 2.46
N LYS A 158 -13.18 -2.05 1.93
CA LYS A 158 -14.33 -2.41 2.76
C LYS A 158 -14.08 -3.65 3.60
N TYR A 159 -13.48 -4.70 3.01
CA TYR A 159 -13.11 -5.90 3.75
C TYR A 159 -12.17 -5.57 4.92
N LEU A 160 -11.14 -4.75 4.68
CA LEU A 160 -10.19 -4.34 5.72
C LEU A 160 -10.85 -3.46 6.79
N GLN A 161 -11.76 -2.55 6.41
CA GLN A 161 -12.54 -1.74 7.34
C GLN A 161 -13.40 -2.61 8.26
N ASP A 162 -14.12 -3.58 7.70
CA ASP A 162 -14.96 -4.48 8.48
C ASP A 162 -14.10 -5.37 9.40
N THR A 163 -12.92 -5.79 8.92
CA THR A 163 -11.94 -6.53 9.73
C THR A 163 -11.41 -5.69 10.89
N ALA A 164 -11.05 -4.43 10.68
CA ALA A 164 -10.58 -3.53 11.73
C ALA A 164 -11.67 -3.28 12.79
N ARG A 165 -12.92 -3.10 12.38
CA ARG A 165 -14.05 -2.96 13.32
C ARG A 165 -14.28 -4.21 14.18
N ALA A 166 -14.09 -5.38 13.60
CA ALA A 166 -14.31 -6.65 14.28
C ALA A 166 -13.14 -7.10 15.17
N HIS A 167 -11.91 -6.72 14.83
CA HIS A 167 -10.68 -7.26 15.41
C HIS A 167 -9.61 -6.21 15.76
N GLY A 168 -9.95 -4.92 15.83
CA GLY A 168 -8.99 -3.82 15.98
C GLY A 168 -8.09 -3.89 17.23
N GLU A 169 -8.50 -4.60 18.28
CA GLU A 169 -7.66 -4.86 19.46
C GLU A 169 -6.52 -5.85 19.17
N LYS A 170 -6.72 -6.75 18.20
CA LYS A 170 -5.81 -7.85 17.87
C LYS A 170 -5.06 -7.65 16.56
N LEU A 171 -5.68 -6.95 15.62
CA LEU A 171 -5.14 -6.65 14.30
C LEU A 171 -5.37 -5.19 13.95
N ARG A 172 -4.30 -4.43 13.96
CA ARG A 172 -4.29 -3.02 13.57
C ARG A 172 -4.00 -2.89 12.09
N ILE A 173 -4.81 -2.10 11.37
CA ILE A 173 -4.76 -2.02 9.92
C ILE A 173 -4.55 -0.57 9.50
N ALA A 174 -3.59 -0.34 8.60
CA ALA A 174 -3.41 0.90 7.87
C ALA A 174 -3.61 0.67 6.38
N ILE A 175 -4.44 1.49 5.72
CA ILE A 175 -4.64 1.49 4.28
C ILE A 175 -3.98 2.75 3.71
N LEU A 176 -2.93 2.57 2.92
CA LEU A 176 -2.25 3.65 2.22
C LEU A 176 -2.87 3.83 0.84
N CYS A 177 -3.43 5.01 0.59
CA CYS A 177 -4.07 5.37 -0.68
C CYS A 177 -3.24 6.43 -1.42
N PRO A 178 -2.08 6.08 -2.01
CA PRO A 178 -1.27 7.06 -2.72
C PRO A 178 -1.98 7.55 -3.98
N PRO A 179 -1.74 8.82 -4.37
CA PRO A 179 -2.07 9.34 -5.69
C PRO A 179 -1.12 8.76 -6.76
N ASP A 180 -1.03 9.40 -7.91
CA ASP A 180 -0.06 9.00 -8.93
C ASP A 180 1.37 9.07 -8.38
N ILE A 181 2.10 7.95 -8.49
CA ILE A 181 3.44 7.85 -7.93
C ILE A 181 4.46 8.10 -9.05
N TYR A 182 5.45 8.94 -8.78
CA TYR A 182 6.53 9.26 -9.71
C TYR A 182 7.91 9.12 -9.07
N GLY A 183 8.96 9.23 -9.89
CA GLY A 183 10.35 9.06 -9.48
C GLY A 183 10.88 7.67 -9.81
N GLU A 184 12.17 7.47 -9.65
CA GLU A 184 12.84 6.18 -9.84
C GLU A 184 12.81 5.37 -8.55
N GLY A 185 12.35 4.13 -8.64
CA GLY A 185 12.33 3.19 -7.52
C GLY A 185 13.70 2.59 -7.22
N HIS A 186 13.86 2.04 -6.03
CA HIS A 186 15.15 1.53 -5.55
C HIS A 186 15.21 0.00 -5.41
N GLY A 187 14.12 -0.71 -5.72
CA GLY A 187 14.06 -2.17 -5.63
C GLY A 187 14.94 -2.89 -6.68
N THR A 188 15.05 -4.19 -6.55
CA THR A 188 15.76 -5.06 -7.50
C THR A 188 14.90 -5.50 -8.68
N GLY A 189 13.59 -5.20 -8.64
CA GLY A 189 12.65 -5.51 -9.71
C GLY A 189 12.31 -4.28 -10.56
N ARG A 190 11.01 -3.98 -10.68
CA ARG A 190 10.56 -2.80 -11.42
C ARG A 190 10.91 -1.51 -10.67
N ILE A 191 11.59 -0.58 -11.34
CA ILE A 191 11.94 0.74 -10.79
C ILE A 191 11.20 1.90 -11.46
N GLU A 192 10.51 1.65 -12.57
CA GLU A 192 9.77 2.67 -13.29
C GLU A 192 8.34 2.83 -12.75
N SER A 193 7.87 4.07 -12.65
CA SER A 193 6.47 4.39 -12.36
C SER A 193 5.54 3.87 -13.47
N TYR A 194 4.22 3.96 -13.24
CA TYR A 194 3.25 3.51 -14.25
C TYR A 194 2.82 4.63 -15.19
N LEU A 195 2.32 5.74 -14.65
CA LEU A 195 1.58 6.72 -15.44
C LEU A 195 2.50 7.53 -16.37
N VAL A 196 3.63 8.03 -15.90
CA VAL A 196 4.51 8.89 -16.69
C VAL A 196 5.07 8.17 -17.93
N PRO A 197 5.64 6.95 -17.80
CA PRO A 197 6.06 6.18 -18.97
C PRO A 197 4.92 5.84 -19.94
N ALA A 198 3.73 5.49 -19.39
CA ALA A 198 2.56 5.20 -20.21
C ALA A 198 2.11 6.43 -21.02
N TYR A 199 2.00 7.59 -20.38
CA TYR A 199 1.68 8.85 -21.06
C TYR A 199 2.69 9.20 -22.16
N LEU A 200 3.97 9.12 -21.85
CA LEU A 200 5.04 9.43 -22.83
C LEU A 200 5.02 8.47 -24.04
N LYS A 201 4.71 7.20 -23.78
CA LYS A 201 4.56 6.20 -24.86
C LYS A 201 3.39 6.55 -25.80
N GLU A 202 2.25 6.95 -25.24
CA GLU A 202 1.09 7.33 -26.05
C GLU A 202 1.31 8.68 -26.77
N ALA A 203 1.90 9.68 -26.11
CA ALA A 203 2.25 10.96 -26.71
C ALA A 203 3.21 10.77 -27.90
N LYS A 204 4.19 9.85 -27.78
CA LYS A 204 5.10 9.50 -28.86
C LYS A 204 4.37 8.86 -30.05
N LYS A 205 3.39 8.00 -29.83
CA LYS A 205 2.58 7.40 -30.90
C LYS A 205 1.74 8.45 -31.63
N ILE A 206 1.17 9.40 -30.90
CA ILE A 206 0.33 10.47 -31.42
C ILE A 206 1.19 11.54 -32.13
N GLY A 207 2.45 11.67 -31.75
CA GLY A 207 3.37 12.71 -32.22
C GLY A 207 3.18 14.06 -31.53
N ALA A 208 2.37 14.13 -30.46
CA ALA A 208 2.08 15.35 -29.70
C ALA A 208 1.71 15.01 -28.25
N ALA A 209 1.89 15.98 -27.34
CA ALA A 209 1.27 15.92 -26.03
C ALA A 209 -0.27 16.02 -26.16
N PHE A 210 -0.99 15.35 -25.28
CA PHE A 210 -2.46 15.33 -25.32
C PHE A 210 -3.04 15.44 -23.91
N TYR A 211 -4.32 15.79 -23.84
CA TYR A 211 -5.11 15.85 -22.62
C TYR A 211 -6.52 15.33 -22.91
N GLY A 212 -7.25 14.95 -21.86
CA GLY A 212 -8.64 14.51 -21.98
C GLY A 212 -9.60 15.70 -21.94
N GLY A 213 -10.61 15.69 -22.81
CA GLY A 213 -11.69 16.71 -22.82
C GLY A 213 -11.16 18.13 -22.86
N GLU A 214 -11.49 18.93 -21.86
CA GLU A 214 -11.08 20.34 -21.75
C GLU A 214 -9.67 20.54 -21.16
N GLY A 215 -9.03 19.48 -20.69
CA GLY A 215 -7.69 19.54 -20.11
C GLY A 215 -7.61 20.24 -18.76
N GLN A 216 -8.73 20.39 -18.05
CA GLN A 216 -8.81 21.11 -16.77
C GLN A 216 -8.76 20.18 -15.56
N ASN A 217 -8.74 18.85 -15.77
CA ASN A 217 -8.63 17.89 -14.67
C ASN A 217 -7.28 18.02 -13.98
N SER A 218 -7.32 17.94 -12.64
CA SER A 218 -6.12 17.90 -11.80
C SER A 218 -5.80 16.49 -11.36
N ARG A 219 -4.54 16.24 -11.05
CA ARG A 219 -4.05 14.97 -10.50
C ARG A 219 -3.07 15.26 -9.37
N SER A 220 -3.21 14.54 -8.30
CA SER A 220 -2.25 14.59 -7.18
C SER A 220 -1.09 13.62 -7.45
N TRP A 221 0.09 13.96 -6.93
CA TRP A 221 1.32 13.20 -7.15
C TRP A 221 2.09 13.02 -5.85
N VAL A 222 2.76 11.88 -5.70
CA VAL A 222 3.69 11.63 -4.61
C VAL A 222 5.01 11.06 -5.17
N HIS A 223 6.13 11.52 -4.66
CA HIS A 223 7.42 10.93 -5.01
C HIS A 223 7.56 9.58 -4.32
N ILE A 224 8.09 8.56 -5.03
CA ILE A 224 8.24 7.21 -4.50
C ILE A 224 9.03 7.14 -3.19
N ASN A 225 10.03 7.99 -3.02
CA ASN A 225 10.83 8.05 -1.79
C ASN A 225 10.05 8.60 -0.61
N ASP A 226 9.11 9.52 -0.84
CA ASP A 226 8.28 10.06 0.24
C ASP A 226 7.21 9.05 0.64
N LEU A 227 6.63 8.35 -0.32
CA LEU A 227 5.74 7.22 -0.03
C LEU A 227 6.47 6.13 0.77
N ALA A 228 7.69 5.77 0.38
CA ALA A 228 8.48 4.77 1.11
C ALA A 228 8.80 5.20 2.55
N LYS A 229 8.99 6.51 2.81
CA LYS A 229 9.15 7.03 4.18
C LYS A 229 7.86 6.90 5.01
N VAL A 230 6.69 7.05 4.40
CA VAL A 230 5.42 6.79 5.10
C VAL A 230 5.33 5.33 5.53
N TYR A 231 5.66 4.38 4.64
CA TYR A 231 5.75 2.97 5.02
C TYR A 231 6.74 2.71 6.14
N LEU A 232 7.94 3.34 6.06
CA LEU A 232 8.96 3.21 7.11
C LEU A 232 8.39 3.66 8.46
N ARG A 233 7.75 4.82 8.53
CA ARG A 233 7.15 5.33 9.77
C ARG A 233 6.05 4.44 10.31
N LEU A 234 5.19 3.90 9.46
CA LEU A 234 4.15 2.97 9.89
C LEU A 234 4.73 1.66 10.44
N VAL A 235 5.79 1.14 9.84
CA VAL A 235 6.47 -0.05 10.36
C VAL A 235 7.16 0.26 11.70
N GLU A 236 7.84 1.40 11.83
CA GLU A 236 8.45 1.85 13.09
C GLU A 236 7.39 1.99 14.20
N GLU A 237 6.24 2.60 13.91
CA GLU A 237 5.12 2.71 14.85
C GLU A 237 4.53 1.35 15.22
N ALA A 238 4.39 0.44 14.26
CA ALA A 238 3.94 -0.92 14.51
C ALA A 238 4.92 -1.66 15.45
N VAL A 239 6.23 -1.53 15.23
CA VAL A 239 7.27 -2.09 16.11
C VAL A 239 7.22 -1.49 17.52
N ALA A 240 6.87 -0.21 17.64
CA ALA A 240 6.66 0.45 18.93
C ALA A 240 5.34 0.08 19.63
N GLY A 241 4.58 -0.88 19.06
CA GLY A 241 3.28 -1.31 19.59
C GLY A 241 2.11 -0.45 19.13
N GLY A 242 2.32 0.46 18.15
CA GLY A 242 1.28 1.29 17.54
C GLY A 242 0.73 2.40 18.43
N GLY A 243 1.39 2.75 19.54
CA GLY A 243 0.85 3.63 20.57
C GLY A 243 0.74 5.11 20.21
N GLN A 244 1.43 5.57 19.16
CA GLN A 244 1.42 6.98 18.72
C GLN A 244 0.52 7.22 17.50
N ALA A 245 0.13 6.18 16.78
CA ALA A 245 -0.76 6.24 15.64
C ALA A 245 -2.17 5.75 16.03
N ASP A 246 -3.17 6.38 15.47
CA ASP A 246 -4.57 5.99 15.66
C ASP A 246 -4.93 4.85 14.70
N TRP A 247 -4.57 3.62 15.07
CA TRP A 247 -4.80 2.41 14.27
C TRP A 247 -6.27 1.95 14.27
N GLY A 248 -7.20 2.86 14.47
CA GLY A 248 -8.60 2.61 14.17
C GLY A 248 -9.39 1.78 15.18
N VAL A 249 -9.11 1.88 16.48
CA VAL A 249 -9.94 1.18 17.50
C VAL A 249 -11.27 1.89 17.73
N GLU A 250 -11.39 3.17 17.54
CA GLU A 250 -12.63 3.90 17.82
C GLU A 250 -13.31 4.56 16.62
N VAL A 251 -12.71 4.86 15.50
CA VAL A 251 -13.40 5.46 14.33
C VAL A 251 -12.59 5.53 13.04
N SER A 252 -11.32 5.36 12.99
CA SER A 252 -10.61 5.67 11.75
C SER A 252 -9.60 4.62 11.36
N LEU A 253 -9.94 3.92 10.30
CA LEU A 253 -8.94 3.46 9.36
C LEU A 253 -8.20 4.71 8.92
N GLU A 254 -6.94 4.88 9.31
CA GLU A 254 -6.15 5.97 8.77
C GLU A 254 -5.92 5.74 7.28
N TYR A 255 -6.68 6.46 6.46
CA TYR A 255 -6.41 6.64 5.05
C TYR A 255 -5.35 7.71 4.90
N PHE A 256 -4.11 7.31 4.72
CA PHE A 256 -3.06 8.26 4.41
C PHE A 256 -3.13 8.66 2.93
N PHE A 257 -3.86 9.72 2.64
CA PHE A 257 -3.76 10.41 1.35
C PHE A 257 -2.50 11.28 1.37
N SER A 258 -1.41 10.77 0.87
CA SER A 258 -0.21 11.57 0.65
C SER A 258 -0.48 12.57 -0.48
N ILE A 259 -1.13 13.71 -0.15
CA ILE A 259 -1.39 14.79 -1.09
C ILE A 259 -0.19 15.74 -1.07
N ALA A 260 0.69 15.63 -2.03
CA ALA A 260 1.57 16.73 -2.40
C ALA A 260 0.84 17.58 -3.46
N ILE A 261 0.15 18.64 -3.04
CA ILE A 261 -0.34 19.66 -3.96
C ILE A 261 0.87 20.50 -4.37
N TRP A 262 1.36 20.32 -5.58
CA TRP A 262 2.32 21.24 -6.18
C TRP A 262 1.52 22.28 -7.00
N PRO A 263 1.53 23.56 -6.64
CA PRO A 263 0.95 24.58 -7.49
C PRO A 263 1.80 24.70 -8.76
N ILE A 264 1.23 24.38 -9.89
CA ILE A 264 1.81 24.79 -11.17
C ILE A 264 1.55 26.29 -11.29
N SER A 265 2.54 27.10 -10.89
CA SER A 265 2.52 28.52 -11.22
C SER A 265 2.65 28.66 -12.75
N SER A 266 1.67 29.32 -13.33
CA SER A 266 1.59 29.76 -14.73
C SER A 266 2.83 30.49 -15.19
#